data_ce037a9ba854525dde55a9a7485df6dd
#
_entry.id   ce037a9ba854525dde55a9a7485df6dd
#
_cell.length_a   1.000
_cell.length_b   1.000
_cell.length_c   1.000
_cell.angle_alpha   90.00
_cell.angle_beta   90.00
_cell.angle_gamma   90.00
#
_symmetry.space_group_name_H-M   'P 1'
#
loop_
_entity.id
_entity.type
_entity.pdbx_description
1 polymer ?
#
loop_
_entity_poly.entity_id
_entity_poly.type
_entity_poly.pdbx_seq_one_letter_code
_entity_poly.pdbx_strand_id
1 'polypeptide(L)'
;LLTAARRAWDEALELGEVSGFRNAQATVLAPTGTIGFMMDCDTTGVEPDFSLVKSKKLVGGGEITIVNRTVPMALDKLGYAPTEAEEVVAFIDERNTIVGAPTVKAEHYPVFDCAIGDRAIHYMGHVKMMGAVQPFISGAISKTVNLPEEVTVDEISQLLIESWQLGVKAIAIYRDNCKVAQPLSGKADAGA
;
A
#
# COMPACT_ATOMS: atom_id res chain seq x y z
N LEU A 1 24.10 6.98 7.48
CA LEU A 1 23.24 5.78 7.48
C LEU A 1 23.50 4.91 6.24
N LEU A 2 23.34 5.41 5.02
CA LEU A 2 23.49 4.63 3.79
C LEU A 2 24.89 3.98 3.66
N THR A 3 25.95 4.72 3.94
CA THR A 3 27.34 4.20 3.91
C THR A 3 27.54 3.08 4.94
N ALA A 4 27.02 3.26 6.15
CA ALA A 4 27.12 2.25 7.20
C ALA A 4 26.32 0.98 6.85
N ALA A 5 25.12 1.15 6.27
CA ALA A 5 24.30 0.03 5.82
C ALA A 5 25.00 -0.78 4.71
N ARG A 6 25.55 -0.12 3.70
CA ARG A 6 26.31 -0.78 2.63
C ARG A 6 27.49 -1.57 3.21
N ARG A 7 28.32 -0.92 4.04
CA ARG A 7 29.46 -1.57 4.67
C ARG A 7 29.06 -2.81 5.46
N ALA A 8 27.97 -2.74 6.25
CA ALA A 8 27.50 -3.89 7.04
C ALA A 8 27.08 -5.08 6.15
N TRP A 9 26.44 -4.78 5.00
CA TRP A 9 26.08 -5.84 4.04
C TRP A 9 27.29 -6.40 3.28
N ASP A 10 28.27 -5.57 2.91
CA ASP A 10 29.51 -6.00 2.28
C ASP A 10 30.30 -6.91 3.22
N GLU A 11 30.47 -6.54 4.50
CA GLU A 11 31.11 -7.37 5.53
C GLU A 11 30.35 -8.70 5.75
N ALA A 12 29.01 -8.65 5.75
CA ALA A 12 28.19 -9.87 5.89
C ALA A 12 28.37 -10.82 4.69
N LEU A 13 28.48 -10.28 3.48
CA LEU A 13 28.72 -11.05 2.26
C LEU A 13 30.12 -11.72 2.31
N GLU A 14 31.17 -10.96 2.57
CA GLU A 14 32.56 -11.45 2.65
C GLU A 14 32.70 -12.59 3.66
N LEU A 15 32.12 -12.43 4.86
CA LEU A 15 32.12 -13.48 5.89
C LEU A 15 31.28 -14.68 5.46
N GLY A 16 30.14 -14.44 4.81
CA GLY A 16 29.23 -15.49 4.37
C GLY A 16 29.81 -16.34 3.23
N GLU A 17 30.61 -15.78 2.33
CA GLU A 17 31.28 -16.54 1.28
C GLU A 17 32.32 -17.54 1.83
N VAL A 18 32.95 -17.22 2.96
CA VAL A 18 33.95 -18.08 3.60
C VAL A 18 33.32 -19.09 4.57
N SER A 19 32.37 -18.65 5.38
CA SER A 19 31.85 -19.41 6.53
C SER A 19 30.43 -19.92 6.35
N GLY A 20 29.74 -19.50 5.28
CA GLY A 20 28.30 -19.69 5.11
C GLY A 20 27.47 -18.78 6.03
N PHE A 21 26.16 -18.88 5.89
CA PHE A 21 25.20 -18.11 6.71
C PHE A 21 24.51 -19.03 7.73
N ARG A 22 24.40 -18.55 8.95
CA ARG A 22 23.71 -19.30 10.01
C ARG A 22 22.21 -19.44 9.73
N ASN A 23 21.59 -18.39 9.22
CA ASN A 23 20.16 -18.32 8.96
C ASN A 23 19.90 -18.34 7.46
N ALA A 24 18.87 -19.08 7.03
CA ALA A 24 18.47 -19.14 5.63
C ALA A 24 17.91 -17.81 5.11
N GLN A 25 17.35 -17.00 6.00
CA GLN A 25 16.76 -15.71 5.67
C GLN A 25 17.11 -14.69 6.77
N ALA A 26 17.43 -13.46 6.36
CA ALA A 26 17.79 -12.37 7.26
C ALA A 26 16.78 -11.21 7.25
N THR A 27 16.11 -10.98 6.13
CA THR A 27 15.15 -9.86 5.93
C THR A 27 13.81 -10.35 5.43
N VAL A 28 12.76 -9.65 5.82
CA VAL A 28 11.37 -9.92 5.44
C VAL A 28 10.59 -8.60 5.39
N LEU A 29 9.59 -8.50 4.53
CA LEU A 29 8.56 -7.47 4.64
C LEU A 29 7.30 -8.08 5.25
N ALA A 30 7.18 -7.94 6.57
CA ALA A 30 6.03 -8.41 7.32
C ALA A 30 4.82 -7.47 7.13
N PRO A 31 3.59 -7.92 7.44
CA PRO A 31 2.38 -7.07 7.36
C PRO A 31 2.44 -5.85 8.28
N THR A 32 3.08 -5.97 9.46
CA THR A 32 3.25 -4.92 10.48
C THR A 32 1.94 -4.22 10.89
N GLY A 33 0.79 -4.90 10.81
CA GLY A 33 -0.53 -4.31 11.07
C GLY A 33 -0.62 -3.69 12.47
N THR A 34 -0.52 -4.51 13.51
CA THR A 34 -0.62 -4.07 14.91
C THR A 34 0.48 -3.08 15.29
N ILE A 35 1.72 -3.36 14.90
CA ILE A 35 2.86 -2.47 15.20
C ILE A 35 2.72 -1.15 14.45
N GLY A 36 2.34 -1.18 13.17
CA GLY A 36 2.12 0.03 12.38
C GLY A 36 1.06 0.93 12.99
N PHE A 37 -0.08 0.37 13.37
CA PHE A 37 -1.15 1.14 14.02
C PHE A 37 -0.75 1.66 15.40
N MET A 38 -0.02 0.87 16.18
CA MET A 38 0.49 1.32 17.49
C MET A 38 1.47 2.49 17.34
N MET A 39 2.24 2.52 16.27
CA MET A 39 3.20 3.58 15.96
C MET A 39 2.59 4.72 15.15
N ASP A 40 1.29 4.74 15.00
CA ASP A 40 0.55 5.80 14.29
C ASP A 40 0.94 5.95 12.81
N CYS A 41 1.27 4.84 12.15
CA CYS A 41 1.56 4.81 10.72
C CYS A 41 0.26 4.82 9.90
N ASP A 42 0.25 5.56 8.79
CA ASP A 42 -0.90 5.60 7.89
C ASP A 42 -1.07 4.31 7.07
N THR A 43 0.06 3.65 6.75
CA THR A 43 0.09 2.37 6.02
C THR A 43 0.88 1.32 6.79
N THR A 44 0.76 0.06 6.41
CA THR A 44 1.44 -1.06 7.07
C THR A 44 2.25 -1.88 6.06
N GLY A 45 3.46 -2.30 6.46
CA GLY A 45 4.37 -3.05 5.61
C GLY A 45 4.68 -2.30 4.30
N VAL A 46 4.55 -2.99 3.17
CA VAL A 46 4.74 -2.45 1.82
C VAL A 46 3.41 -2.10 1.14
N GLU A 47 2.30 -2.18 1.88
CA GLU A 47 0.99 -1.88 1.32
C GLU A 47 0.86 -0.39 0.97
N PRO A 48 0.21 -0.04 -0.15
CA PRO A 48 -0.26 1.33 -0.38
C PRO A 48 -1.39 1.65 0.61
N ASP A 49 -1.79 2.89 0.68
CA ASP A 49 -2.98 3.21 1.47
C ASP A 49 -4.20 2.49 0.90
N PHE A 50 -5.07 2.03 1.81
CA PHE A 50 -6.28 1.33 1.42
C PHE A 50 -7.24 2.28 0.71
N SER A 51 -7.50 3.44 1.32
CA SER A 51 -8.27 4.54 0.75
C SER A 51 -7.79 5.88 1.34
N LEU A 52 -8.07 7.00 0.66
CA LEU A 52 -7.70 8.33 1.13
C LEU A 52 -8.40 8.72 2.44
N VAL A 53 -9.60 8.17 2.68
CA VAL A 53 -10.38 8.41 3.91
C VAL A 53 -10.61 7.09 4.63
N LYS A 54 -10.23 7.03 5.88
CA LYS A 54 -10.44 5.88 6.76
C LYS A 54 -11.52 6.20 7.78
N SER A 55 -12.45 5.26 7.97
CA SER A 55 -13.47 5.33 9.00
C SER A 55 -13.06 4.49 10.20
N LYS A 56 -13.18 5.07 11.39
CA LYS A 56 -12.95 4.39 12.66
C LYS A 56 -14.21 4.43 13.50
N LYS A 57 -14.77 3.26 13.81
CA LYS A 57 -15.87 3.14 14.76
C LYS A 57 -15.36 3.35 16.18
N LEU A 58 -16.01 4.21 16.94
CA LEU A 58 -15.69 4.49 18.34
C LEU A 58 -16.36 3.50 19.28
N VAL A 59 -15.68 3.18 20.38
CA VAL A 59 -16.28 2.46 21.50
C VAL A 59 -17.36 3.34 22.13
N GLY A 60 -18.60 2.87 22.12
CA GLY A 60 -19.76 3.66 22.61
C GLY A 60 -20.63 4.27 21.50
N GLY A 61 -20.30 4.02 20.25
CA GLY A 61 -21.03 4.49 19.07
C GLY A 61 -20.45 5.78 18.47
N GLY A 62 -20.73 5.97 17.20
CA GLY A 62 -20.17 7.05 16.40
C GLY A 62 -19.03 6.57 15.51
N GLU A 63 -18.75 7.36 14.47
CA GLU A 63 -17.72 7.11 13.48
C GLU A 63 -16.90 8.37 13.29
N ILE A 64 -15.58 8.24 13.25
CA ILE A 64 -14.67 9.32 12.90
C ILE A 64 -14.06 8.97 11.55
N THR A 65 -14.09 9.93 10.63
CA THR A 65 -13.35 9.87 9.37
C THR A 65 -12.01 10.58 9.52
N ILE A 66 -10.99 10.00 8.93
CA ILE A 66 -9.63 10.56 8.95
C ILE A 66 -9.08 10.50 7.53
N VAL A 67 -8.79 11.67 6.97
CA VAL A 67 -8.03 11.76 5.71
C VAL A 67 -6.59 11.37 6.00
N ASN A 68 -5.99 10.62 5.07
CA ASN A 68 -4.58 10.23 5.19
C ASN A 68 -3.68 11.46 5.41
N ARG A 69 -2.91 11.44 6.49
CA ARG A 69 -2.06 12.57 6.92
C ARG A 69 -0.89 12.84 5.98
N THR A 70 -0.56 11.92 5.08
CA THR A 70 0.46 12.15 4.05
C THR A 70 -0.05 12.98 2.87
N VAL A 71 -1.36 13.14 2.71
CA VAL A 71 -1.96 13.95 1.63
C VAL A 71 -1.46 15.38 1.63
N PRO A 72 -1.52 16.15 2.75
CA PRO A 72 -0.97 17.52 2.79
C PRO A 72 0.52 17.57 2.44
N MET A 73 1.29 16.58 2.90
CA MET A 73 2.73 16.51 2.60
C MET A 73 3.00 16.26 1.12
N ALA A 74 2.18 15.44 0.46
CA ALA A 74 2.29 15.19 -0.96
C ALA A 74 1.92 16.43 -1.77
N LEU A 75 0.85 17.14 -1.39
CA LEU A 75 0.44 18.39 -2.02
C LEU A 75 1.53 19.48 -1.90
N ASP A 76 2.13 19.65 -0.74
CA ASP A 76 3.26 20.56 -0.52
C ASP A 76 4.44 20.23 -1.45
N LYS A 77 4.82 18.96 -1.55
CA LYS A 77 5.88 18.53 -2.47
C LYS A 77 5.54 18.71 -3.94
N LEU A 78 4.28 18.68 -4.31
CA LEU A 78 3.80 18.97 -5.66
C LEU A 78 3.69 20.45 -5.95
N GLY A 79 3.94 21.33 -4.94
CA GLY A 79 3.99 22.78 -5.07
C GLY A 79 2.65 23.48 -4.87
N TYR A 80 1.68 22.85 -4.23
CA TYR A 80 0.42 23.51 -3.85
C TYR A 80 0.62 24.39 -2.62
N ALA A 81 -0.07 25.53 -2.58
CA ALA A 81 -0.04 26.40 -1.41
C ALA A 81 -0.75 25.75 -0.19
N PRO A 82 -0.40 26.10 1.05
CA PRO A 82 -1.04 25.55 2.24
C PRO A 82 -2.58 25.69 2.24
N THR A 83 -3.11 26.82 1.77
CA THR A 83 -4.54 27.05 1.65
C THR A 83 -5.22 26.15 0.63
N GLU A 84 -4.56 25.89 -0.51
CA GLU A 84 -5.03 24.93 -1.51
C GLU A 84 -5.02 23.50 -0.95
N ALA A 85 -3.99 23.14 -0.20
CA ALA A 85 -3.90 21.83 0.45
C ALA A 85 -5.03 21.61 1.48
N GLU A 86 -5.38 22.63 2.26
CA GLU A 86 -6.51 22.59 3.20
C GLU A 86 -7.86 22.41 2.46
N GLU A 87 -8.09 23.13 1.36
CA GLU A 87 -9.28 22.98 0.52
C GLU A 87 -9.39 21.57 -0.07
N VAL A 88 -8.27 21.02 -0.56
CA VAL A 88 -8.21 19.66 -1.12
C VAL A 88 -8.50 18.61 -0.05
N VAL A 89 -7.93 18.74 1.15
CA VAL A 89 -8.18 17.83 2.27
C VAL A 89 -9.66 17.87 2.67
N ALA A 90 -10.25 19.05 2.79
CA ALA A 90 -11.68 19.20 3.07
C ALA A 90 -12.56 18.55 2.00
N PHE A 91 -12.21 18.72 0.72
CA PHE A 91 -12.89 18.07 -0.39
C PHE A 91 -12.81 16.55 -0.31
N ILE A 92 -11.61 16.00 -0.01
CA ILE A 92 -11.42 14.55 0.14
C ILE A 92 -12.24 14.00 1.31
N ASP A 93 -12.30 14.72 2.45
CA ASP A 93 -13.09 14.30 3.61
C ASP A 93 -14.60 14.24 3.30
N GLU A 94 -15.10 15.18 2.49
CA GLU A 94 -16.49 15.21 2.04
C GLU A 94 -16.81 14.15 0.99
N ARG A 95 -15.93 14.02 -0.04
CA ARG A 95 -16.22 13.27 -1.27
C ARG A 95 -15.57 11.88 -1.33
N ASN A 96 -14.64 11.57 -0.43
CA ASN A 96 -13.84 10.34 -0.41
C ASN A 96 -12.99 10.11 -1.67
N THR A 97 -12.75 11.12 -2.48
CA THR A 97 -11.95 11.08 -3.69
C THR A 97 -11.19 12.38 -3.87
N ILE A 98 -10.07 12.33 -4.59
CA ILE A 98 -9.35 13.52 -5.04
C ILE A 98 -9.80 14.00 -6.43
N VAL A 99 -10.55 13.16 -7.14
CA VAL A 99 -11.00 13.49 -8.50
C VAL A 99 -12.01 14.64 -8.46
N GLY A 100 -11.67 15.73 -9.15
CA GLY A 100 -12.46 16.96 -9.13
C GLY A 100 -12.19 17.86 -7.94
N ALA A 101 -11.19 17.57 -7.11
CA ALA A 101 -10.77 18.47 -6.05
C ALA A 101 -10.31 19.82 -6.61
N PRO A 102 -10.62 20.94 -5.94
CA PRO A 102 -10.22 22.26 -6.38
C PRO A 102 -8.70 22.34 -6.58
N THR A 103 -8.29 23.06 -7.61
CA THR A 103 -6.87 23.34 -7.93
C THR A 103 -6.01 22.14 -8.30
N VAL A 104 -6.40 20.90 -7.98
CA VAL A 104 -5.59 19.71 -8.25
C VAL A 104 -5.53 19.40 -9.74
N LYS A 105 -4.33 19.36 -10.28
CA LYS A 105 -4.09 19.02 -11.68
C LYS A 105 -4.30 17.52 -11.89
N ALA A 106 -4.95 17.17 -12.99
CA ALA A 106 -5.22 15.77 -13.34
C ALA A 106 -3.95 14.91 -13.43
N GLU A 107 -2.83 15.48 -13.84
CA GLU A 107 -1.51 14.82 -13.89
C GLU A 107 -0.98 14.41 -12.52
N HIS A 108 -1.47 15.01 -11.43
CA HIS A 108 -1.08 14.69 -10.05
C HIS A 108 -1.95 13.60 -9.41
N TYR A 109 -3.12 13.27 -9.97
CA TYR A 109 -4.00 12.26 -9.40
C TYR A 109 -3.33 10.91 -9.11
N PRO A 110 -2.42 10.39 -9.98
CA PRO A 110 -1.78 9.09 -9.70
C PRO A 110 -0.94 9.03 -8.42
N VAL A 111 -0.53 10.17 -7.85
CA VAL A 111 0.17 10.24 -6.56
C VAL A 111 -0.73 9.82 -5.40
N PHE A 112 -2.04 9.94 -5.59
CA PHE A 112 -3.07 9.69 -4.58
C PHE A 112 -3.87 8.41 -4.85
N ASP A 113 -3.42 7.55 -5.78
CA ASP A 113 -4.05 6.27 -6.04
C ASP A 113 -3.90 5.34 -4.83
N CYS A 114 -4.97 4.66 -4.45
CA CYS A 114 -5.05 3.77 -3.30
C CYS A 114 -5.27 2.32 -3.71
N ALA A 115 -5.38 1.41 -2.74
CA ALA A 115 -5.63 0.00 -3.03
C ALA A 115 -7.04 -0.25 -3.57
N ILE A 116 -8.02 0.59 -3.18
CA ILE A 116 -9.41 0.51 -3.62
C ILE A 116 -9.96 1.90 -3.94
N GLY A 117 -11.18 1.96 -4.47
CA GLY A 117 -11.89 3.20 -4.81
C GLY A 117 -11.87 3.50 -6.30
N ASP A 118 -12.34 4.70 -6.66
CA ASP A 118 -12.44 5.18 -8.05
C ASP A 118 -11.07 5.33 -8.75
N ARG A 119 -10.01 5.44 -7.96
CA ARG A 119 -8.62 5.48 -8.40
C ARG A 119 -7.81 4.34 -7.78
N ALA A 120 -8.33 3.12 -7.92
CA ALA A 120 -7.62 1.93 -7.47
C ALA A 120 -6.35 1.67 -8.30
N ILE A 121 -5.25 1.36 -7.61
CA ILE A 121 -4.02 0.90 -8.24
C ILE A 121 -4.32 -0.40 -8.99
N HIS A 122 -4.01 -0.44 -10.29
CA HIS A 122 -4.16 -1.65 -11.08
C HIS A 122 -3.39 -2.83 -10.44
N TYR A 123 -3.99 -4.01 -10.39
CA TYR A 123 -3.41 -5.17 -9.68
C TYR A 123 -1.97 -5.49 -10.10
N MET A 124 -1.59 -5.28 -11.36
CA MET A 124 -0.21 -5.42 -11.79
C MET A 124 0.75 -4.38 -11.21
N GLY A 125 0.25 -3.23 -10.75
CA GLY A 125 1.05 -2.26 -10.00
C GLY A 125 1.53 -2.84 -8.67
N HIS A 126 0.67 -3.56 -7.96
CA HIS A 126 1.02 -4.28 -6.74
C HIS A 126 2.10 -5.35 -7.00
N VAL A 127 1.92 -6.16 -8.04
CA VAL A 127 2.88 -7.22 -8.42
C VAL A 127 4.24 -6.64 -8.83
N LYS A 128 4.25 -5.59 -9.64
CA LYS A 128 5.48 -4.91 -10.07
C LYS A 128 6.24 -4.29 -8.90
N MET A 129 5.54 -3.71 -7.92
CA MET A 129 6.17 -3.20 -6.69
C MET A 129 6.84 -4.34 -5.93
N MET A 130 6.17 -5.48 -5.75
CA MET A 130 6.76 -6.66 -5.10
C MET A 130 7.99 -7.15 -5.87
N GLY A 131 7.90 -7.28 -7.19
CA GLY A 131 9.02 -7.70 -8.04
C GLY A 131 10.22 -6.76 -7.97
N ALA A 132 9.98 -5.46 -7.88
CA ALA A 132 11.04 -4.46 -7.74
C ALA A 132 11.78 -4.52 -6.39
N VAL A 133 11.07 -4.90 -5.32
CA VAL A 133 11.62 -4.95 -3.95
C VAL A 133 12.19 -6.33 -3.60
N GLN A 134 11.65 -7.42 -4.17
CA GLN A 134 12.03 -8.79 -3.83
C GLN A 134 13.53 -9.09 -3.91
N PRO A 135 14.31 -8.57 -4.88
CA PRO A 135 15.75 -8.83 -4.95
C PRO A 135 16.54 -8.37 -3.72
N PHE A 136 16.00 -7.41 -2.96
CA PHE A 136 16.64 -6.86 -1.75
C PHE A 136 16.18 -7.55 -0.46
N ILE A 137 15.24 -8.49 -0.55
CA ILE A 137 14.60 -9.16 0.59
C ILE A 137 14.87 -10.66 0.51
N SER A 138 15.60 -11.21 1.48
CA SER A 138 15.96 -12.63 1.52
C SER A 138 14.73 -13.52 1.79
N GLY A 139 13.79 -13.07 2.60
CA GLY A 139 12.50 -13.71 2.85
C GLY A 139 11.42 -13.33 1.84
N ALA A 140 10.19 -13.66 2.15
CA ALA A 140 9.03 -13.28 1.36
C ALA A 140 8.51 -11.88 1.73
N ILE A 141 7.68 -11.34 0.86
CA ILE A 141 6.98 -10.07 1.04
C ILE A 141 5.51 -10.39 1.31
N SER A 142 4.98 -9.89 2.43
CA SER A 142 3.56 -9.94 2.73
C SER A 142 2.88 -8.72 2.16
N LYS A 143 2.19 -8.91 1.04
CA LYS A 143 1.41 -7.88 0.37
C LYS A 143 0.18 -8.48 -0.29
N THR A 144 -0.94 -7.79 -0.12
CA THR A 144 -2.19 -8.13 -0.80
C THR A 144 -2.21 -7.52 -2.21
N VAL A 145 -2.59 -8.32 -3.19
CA VAL A 145 -2.96 -7.88 -4.53
C VAL A 145 -4.48 -7.77 -4.57
N ASN A 146 -4.97 -6.55 -4.52
CA ASN A 146 -6.38 -6.26 -4.63
C ASN A 146 -6.81 -6.39 -6.09
N LEU A 147 -7.88 -7.13 -6.33
CA LEU A 147 -8.45 -7.43 -7.64
C LEU A 147 -9.90 -6.94 -7.67
N PRO A 148 -10.35 -6.33 -8.76
CA PRO A 148 -11.74 -5.96 -8.93
C PRO A 148 -12.64 -7.21 -9.05
N GLU A 149 -13.95 -7.03 -8.84
CA GLU A 149 -14.92 -8.12 -8.86
C GLU A 149 -14.99 -8.82 -10.24
N GLU A 150 -14.84 -8.06 -11.31
CA GLU A 150 -14.94 -8.53 -12.70
C GLU A 150 -13.71 -9.29 -13.20
N VAL A 151 -12.62 -9.37 -12.41
CA VAL A 151 -11.42 -10.11 -12.81
C VAL A 151 -11.72 -11.56 -13.13
N THR A 152 -11.21 -12.03 -14.24
CA THR A 152 -11.42 -13.39 -14.75
C THR A 152 -10.40 -14.38 -14.16
N VAL A 153 -10.72 -15.68 -14.30
CA VAL A 153 -9.80 -16.77 -13.90
C VAL A 153 -8.50 -16.72 -14.72
N ASP A 154 -8.59 -16.38 -16.01
CA ASP A 154 -7.43 -16.28 -16.88
C ASP A 154 -6.50 -15.14 -16.48
N GLU A 155 -7.04 -13.98 -16.12
CA GLU A 155 -6.25 -12.85 -15.60
C GLU A 155 -5.57 -13.20 -14.28
N ILE A 156 -6.25 -13.92 -13.38
CA ILE A 156 -5.64 -14.40 -12.12
C ILE A 156 -4.52 -15.41 -12.43
N SER A 157 -4.73 -16.32 -13.37
CA SER A 157 -3.71 -17.27 -13.80
C SER A 157 -2.49 -16.56 -14.37
N GLN A 158 -2.72 -15.57 -15.24
CA GLN A 158 -1.64 -14.76 -15.81
C GLN A 158 -0.88 -13.97 -14.72
N LEU A 159 -1.60 -13.38 -13.77
CA LEU A 159 -1.01 -12.68 -12.64
C LEU A 159 -0.06 -13.57 -11.83
N LEU A 160 -0.45 -14.81 -11.57
CA LEU A 160 0.40 -15.78 -10.85
C LEU A 160 1.66 -16.13 -11.64
N ILE A 161 1.55 -16.33 -12.95
CA ILE A 161 2.67 -16.61 -13.84
C ILE A 161 3.62 -15.41 -13.89
N GLU A 162 3.13 -14.19 -14.05
CA GLU A 162 3.94 -12.99 -14.08
C GLU A 162 4.62 -12.73 -12.73
N SER A 163 3.93 -13.00 -11.62
CA SER A 163 4.52 -12.90 -10.27
C SER A 163 5.72 -13.83 -10.11
N TRP A 164 5.58 -15.07 -10.60
CA TRP A 164 6.67 -16.05 -10.62
C TRP A 164 7.83 -15.60 -11.51
N GLN A 165 7.54 -15.09 -12.72
CA GLN A 165 8.57 -14.58 -13.63
C GLN A 165 9.35 -13.39 -13.07
N LEU A 166 8.68 -12.55 -12.25
CA LEU A 166 9.31 -11.44 -11.52
C LEU A 166 10.10 -11.89 -10.29
N GLY A 167 10.14 -13.18 -9.98
CA GLY A 167 10.86 -13.74 -8.84
C GLY A 167 10.20 -13.48 -7.48
N VAL A 168 8.93 -13.14 -7.46
CA VAL A 168 8.15 -12.94 -6.22
C VAL A 168 7.99 -14.27 -5.50
N LYS A 169 8.38 -14.34 -4.22
CA LYS A 169 8.41 -15.59 -3.45
C LYS A 169 7.07 -15.98 -2.84
N ALA A 170 6.20 -15.03 -2.60
CA ALA A 170 4.85 -15.27 -2.08
C ALA A 170 3.90 -14.20 -2.60
N ILE A 171 2.64 -14.58 -2.81
CA ILE A 171 1.58 -13.67 -3.27
C ILE A 171 0.29 -13.97 -2.52
N ALA A 172 -0.40 -12.93 -2.09
CA ALA A 172 -1.74 -12.98 -1.54
C ALA A 172 -2.70 -12.22 -2.46
N ILE A 173 -3.80 -12.86 -2.84
CA ILE A 173 -4.80 -12.30 -3.74
C ILE A 173 -6.08 -12.05 -2.95
N TYR A 174 -6.67 -10.89 -3.12
CA TYR A 174 -7.98 -10.55 -2.60
C TYR A 174 -8.84 -9.97 -3.72
N ARG A 175 -9.82 -10.77 -4.20
CA ARG A 175 -10.81 -10.33 -5.18
C ARG A 175 -11.96 -9.66 -4.45
N ASP A 176 -12.37 -8.51 -4.92
CA ASP A 176 -13.52 -7.79 -4.36
C ASP A 176 -14.78 -8.66 -4.41
N ASN A 177 -15.68 -8.43 -3.46
CA ASN A 177 -16.95 -9.14 -3.33
C ASN A 177 -16.85 -10.69 -3.31
N CYS A 178 -15.70 -11.27 -2.93
CA CYS A 178 -15.54 -12.73 -2.83
C CYS A 178 -15.89 -13.31 -1.44
N LYS A 179 -16.21 -12.47 -0.47
CA LYS A 179 -16.59 -12.85 0.90
C LYS A 179 -17.98 -12.31 1.25
N VAL A 180 -18.70 -13.05 2.07
CA VAL A 180 -20.02 -12.62 2.59
C VAL A 180 -19.91 -11.34 3.44
N ALA A 181 -18.78 -11.17 4.14
CA ALA A 181 -18.45 -9.94 4.85
C ALA A 181 -17.03 -9.51 4.46
N GLN A 182 -16.91 -8.31 3.92
CA GLN A 182 -15.62 -7.71 3.58
C GLN A 182 -14.92 -7.29 4.88
N PRO A 183 -13.69 -7.77 5.15
CA PRO A 183 -12.95 -7.39 6.36
C PRO A 183 -12.49 -5.93 6.35
N LEU A 184 -12.37 -5.33 5.17
CA LEU A 184 -12.08 -3.92 4.96
C LEU A 184 -13.06 -3.39 3.92
N SER A 185 -13.75 -2.31 4.23
CA SER A 185 -14.67 -1.63 3.31
C SER A 185 -14.36 -0.13 3.26
N GLY A 186 -14.58 0.49 2.12
CA GLY A 186 -14.61 1.94 2.02
C GLY A 186 -15.89 2.51 2.64
N LYS A 187 -15.94 3.84 2.86
CA LYS A 187 -17.11 4.51 3.45
C LYS A 187 -18.42 4.28 2.68
N ALA A 188 -18.35 3.96 1.38
CA ALA A 188 -19.51 3.69 0.53
C ALA A 188 -20.21 2.35 0.84
N ASP A 189 -19.51 1.38 1.41
CA ASP A 189 -20.01 0.01 1.61
C ASP A 189 -20.58 -0.23 3.02
N ALA A 190 -20.53 0.76 3.89
CA ALA A 190 -20.98 0.64 5.28
C ALA A 190 -22.49 0.67 5.46
N GLY A 191 -23.28 0.72 4.39
CA GLY A 191 -24.73 0.89 4.39
C GLY A 191 -25.53 -0.17 3.62
N ALA A 192 -24.97 -1.33 3.29
CA ALA A 192 -25.68 -2.45 2.67
C ALA A 192 -25.84 -3.62 3.63
#